data_37a9ab0dda2b518a407ad45feb1083fe
#
_entry.id   37a9ab0dda2b518a407ad45feb1083fe
#
_cell.length_a   1.000
_cell.length_b   1.000
_cell.length_c   1.000
_cell.angle_alpha   90.00
_cell.angle_beta   90.00
_cell.angle_gamma   90.00
#
_symmetry.space_group_name_H-M   'P 1'
#
loop_
_entity.id
_entity.type
_entity.pdbx_description
1 polymer ?
#
loop_
_entity_poly.entity_id
_entity_poly.type
_entity_poly.pdbx_seq_one_letter_code
_entity_poly.pdbx_strand_id
1 'polypeptide(L)'
;MARVVVVGGGNAALCAALSAREHGADVTLLERAPHALRGGNSRFTAGGMRVVYDDVEALARLMPDLTPAEIARTDFGRYPATDFYDDLARITRYRCDPTLAEKLVGDSYATLDWMRGHGVRFLPMYGRQSFEVDGRVRFWGGLTVETWGGGPGLVDALTKRAEAIGVRIVYGARGTALTLARGRIANVVVESRAGAEHLEADAVVLACGGFESNAEWRARYLGPGWELAKVRGTRFNTGDGIRMATAIGAATRGHWSGCHAVGWDLNAPEFGDLEVGDAFQKHSYPLGILVNANGERFVDEGADFRNYTYAKYGQEILKQPGQLAWQVFDAKVVKLLRDEYRIRRVTRVVADDLATLAKRMEIEPSAFCATVERYNAAIDRTRPFDPATKDGRAARGLAVPKSNWANALDTPPFEAYGVTCGITFTFGGLSVDADARVIDEDGEPISGLYAAGELVGGLFYFNYPGGTGLTSGAVFGRTAGQTAALTR
;
A
#
# COMPACT_ATOMS: atom_id res chain seq x y z
N MET A 1 -29.17 1.08 -21.86
CA MET A 1 -27.98 0.54 -21.21
C MET A 1 -27.10 1.76 -20.90
N ALA A 2 -26.73 1.97 -19.62
CA ALA A 2 -25.90 3.11 -19.27
C ALA A 2 -24.49 2.96 -19.86
N ARG A 3 -23.93 4.05 -20.41
CA ARG A 3 -22.55 4.10 -20.88
C ARG A 3 -21.66 4.53 -19.72
N VAL A 4 -20.89 3.61 -19.16
CA VAL A 4 -19.99 3.87 -18.04
C VAL A 4 -18.56 3.93 -18.54
N VAL A 5 -17.89 5.05 -18.30
CA VAL A 5 -16.45 5.21 -18.57
C VAL A 5 -15.69 5.11 -17.25
N VAL A 6 -14.76 4.15 -17.17
CA VAL A 6 -13.87 3.98 -16.01
C VAL A 6 -12.50 4.51 -16.38
N VAL A 7 -11.97 5.48 -15.63
CA VAL A 7 -10.65 6.09 -15.85
C VAL A 7 -9.64 5.48 -14.89
N GLY A 8 -8.69 4.71 -15.42
CA GLY A 8 -7.68 3.94 -14.72
C GLY A 8 -7.75 2.46 -15.06
N GLY A 9 -6.67 1.70 -14.76
CA GLY A 9 -6.57 0.26 -15.00
C GLY A 9 -6.02 -0.53 -13.81
N GLY A 10 -6.02 0.07 -12.61
CA GLY A 10 -5.64 -0.59 -11.35
C GLY A 10 -6.78 -1.42 -10.76
N ASN A 11 -6.55 -1.98 -9.57
CA ASN A 11 -7.51 -2.81 -8.85
C ASN A 11 -8.89 -2.16 -8.71
N ALA A 12 -8.96 -0.90 -8.25
CA ALA A 12 -10.23 -0.19 -8.08
C ALA A 12 -10.98 -0.01 -9.40
N ALA A 13 -10.28 0.36 -10.47
CA ALA A 13 -10.84 0.53 -11.80
C ALA A 13 -11.39 -0.78 -12.38
N LEU A 14 -10.63 -1.85 -12.25
CA LEU A 14 -11.05 -3.18 -12.73
C LEU A 14 -12.26 -3.70 -11.94
N CYS A 15 -12.29 -3.51 -10.62
CA CYS A 15 -13.46 -3.85 -9.80
C CYS A 15 -14.69 -3.00 -10.20
N ALA A 16 -14.50 -1.70 -10.48
CA ALA A 16 -15.60 -0.84 -10.96
C ALA A 16 -16.13 -1.28 -12.33
N ALA A 17 -15.23 -1.58 -13.27
CA ALA A 17 -15.60 -2.04 -14.61
C ALA A 17 -16.36 -3.38 -14.58
N LEU A 18 -15.88 -4.33 -13.79
CA LEU A 18 -16.52 -5.64 -13.60
C LEU A 18 -17.92 -5.47 -13.02
N SER A 19 -18.03 -4.72 -11.91
CA SER A 19 -19.31 -4.48 -11.24
C SER A 19 -20.30 -3.73 -12.13
N ALA A 20 -19.88 -2.68 -12.84
CA ALA A 20 -20.76 -1.98 -13.77
C ALA A 20 -21.26 -2.90 -14.89
N ARG A 21 -20.41 -3.75 -15.44
CA ARG A 21 -20.77 -4.70 -16.49
C ARG A 21 -21.78 -5.75 -16.02
N GLU A 22 -21.59 -6.27 -14.79
CA GLU A 22 -22.55 -7.21 -14.18
C GLU A 22 -23.95 -6.60 -14.00
N HIS A 23 -24.02 -5.27 -13.74
CA HIS A 23 -25.27 -4.54 -13.60
C HIS A 23 -25.80 -4.01 -14.96
N GLY A 24 -25.30 -4.54 -16.06
CA GLY A 24 -25.86 -4.30 -17.40
C GLY A 24 -25.40 -3.02 -18.08
N ALA A 25 -24.35 -2.34 -17.62
CA ALA A 25 -23.81 -1.18 -18.32
C ALA A 25 -22.97 -1.58 -19.55
N ASP A 26 -22.86 -0.65 -20.51
CA ASP A 26 -21.84 -0.68 -21.56
C ASP A 26 -20.59 0.02 -20.99
N VAL A 27 -19.48 -0.72 -20.86
CA VAL A 27 -18.31 -0.26 -20.09
C VAL A 27 -17.09 -0.08 -20.98
N THR A 28 -16.52 1.13 -20.95
CA THR A 28 -15.20 1.43 -21.51
C THR A 28 -14.24 1.80 -20.39
N LEU A 29 -13.11 1.07 -20.27
CA LEU A 29 -12.03 1.35 -19.32
C LEU A 29 -10.86 2.01 -20.07
N LEU A 30 -10.41 3.17 -19.58
CA LEU A 30 -9.30 3.95 -20.12
C LEU A 30 -8.06 3.77 -19.24
N GLU A 31 -7.03 3.11 -19.77
CA GLU A 31 -5.73 3.00 -19.10
C GLU A 31 -4.69 3.88 -19.82
N ARG A 32 -4.12 4.83 -19.08
CA ARG A 32 -3.11 5.74 -19.58
C ARG A 32 -1.81 5.04 -19.97
N ALA A 33 -1.43 4.00 -19.24
CA ALA A 33 -0.23 3.23 -19.52
C ALA A 33 -0.40 2.38 -20.80
N PRO A 34 0.69 2.10 -21.52
CA PRO A 34 0.67 1.05 -22.53
C PRO A 34 0.40 -0.31 -21.87
N HIS A 35 -0.12 -1.27 -22.64
CA HIS A 35 -0.51 -2.59 -22.14
C HIS A 35 0.56 -3.27 -21.25
N ALA A 36 1.85 -3.19 -21.63
CA ALA A 36 2.95 -3.80 -20.86
C ALA A 36 3.13 -3.21 -19.46
N LEU A 37 2.73 -1.94 -19.26
CA LEU A 37 2.88 -1.20 -18.00
C LEU A 37 1.53 -0.93 -17.29
N ARG A 38 0.44 -1.60 -17.73
CA ARG A 38 -0.91 -1.44 -17.18
C ARG A 38 -0.99 -1.80 -15.70
N GLY A 39 -2.05 -1.41 -15.04
CA GLY A 39 -2.42 -1.88 -13.72
C GLY A 39 -2.06 -0.93 -12.56
N GLY A 40 -1.51 0.24 -12.84
CA GLY A 40 -1.22 1.26 -11.84
C GLY A 40 -0.35 0.72 -10.70
N ASN A 41 -0.46 1.33 -9.52
CA ASN A 41 0.28 0.90 -8.32
C ASN A 41 -0.13 -0.48 -7.81
N SER A 42 -1.33 -0.96 -8.14
CA SER A 42 -1.76 -2.32 -7.75
C SER A 42 -0.78 -3.39 -8.21
N ARG A 43 -0.14 -3.20 -9.35
CA ARG A 43 0.83 -4.13 -9.93
C ARG A 43 2.18 -4.17 -9.22
N PHE A 44 2.49 -3.12 -8.42
CA PHE A 44 3.73 -3.01 -7.65
C PHE A 44 3.55 -3.39 -6.17
N THR A 45 2.52 -4.18 -5.84
CA THR A 45 2.24 -4.64 -4.48
C THR A 45 2.52 -6.13 -4.33
N ALA A 46 2.65 -6.58 -3.07
CA ALA A 46 2.65 -8.01 -2.76
C ALA A 46 1.27 -8.65 -2.88
N GLY A 47 0.22 -7.88 -3.16
CA GLY A 47 -1.14 -8.40 -3.24
C GLY A 47 -1.82 -8.64 -1.88
N GLY A 48 -1.25 -8.15 -0.77
CA GLY A 48 -1.86 -8.29 0.55
C GLY A 48 -3.17 -7.52 0.67
N MET A 49 -4.25 -8.18 1.10
CA MET A 49 -5.58 -7.60 1.27
C MET A 49 -6.09 -7.85 2.68
N ARG A 50 -6.34 -6.75 3.42
CA ARG A 50 -6.87 -6.82 4.78
C ARG A 50 -8.36 -7.06 4.72
N VAL A 51 -8.83 -8.08 5.43
CA VAL A 51 -10.22 -8.54 5.39
C VAL A 51 -10.64 -9.03 6.77
N VAL A 52 -11.91 -8.84 7.13
CA VAL A 52 -12.49 -9.39 8.36
C VAL A 52 -12.64 -10.91 8.25
N TYR A 53 -12.32 -11.64 9.33
CA TYR A 53 -12.61 -13.06 9.48
C TYR A 53 -12.64 -13.43 10.96
N ASP A 54 -13.56 -14.30 11.33
CA ASP A 54 -13.73 -14.71 12.72
C ASP A 54 -13.05 -16.06 13.02
N ASP A 55 -12.86 -16.89 11.99
CA ASP A 55 -12.33 -18.24 12.09
C ASP A 55 -11.57 -18.69 10.83
N VAL A 56 -10.95 -19.84 10.90
CA VAL A 56 -10.19 -20.43 9.78
C VAL A 56 -11.12 -20.92 8.67
N GLU A 57 -12.35 -21.25 8.96
CA GLU A 57 -13.38 -21.67 8.00
C GLU A 57 -13.73 -20.53 7.05
N ALA A 58 -13.82 -19.29 7.56
CA ALA A 58 -13.99 -18.11 6.72
C ALA A 58 -12.80 -17.92 5.76
N LEU A 59 -11.57 -18.10 6.26
CA LEU A 59 -10.37 -18.06 5.41
C LEU A 59 -10.34 -19.19 4.38
N ALA A 60 -10.71 -20.42 4.76
CA ALA A 60 -10.74 -21.57 3.85
C ALA A 60 -11.76 -21.35 2.69
N ARG A 61 -12.89 -20.67 2.94
CA ARG A 61 -13.83 -20.29 1.87
C ARG A 61 -13.20 -19.31 0.86
N LEU A 62 -12.40 -18.35 1.33
CA LEU A 62 -11.66 -17.43 0.43
C LEU A 62 -10.49 -18.12 -0.27
N MET A 63 -9.87 -19.09 0.40
CA MET A 63 -8.66 -19.79 -0.03
C MET A 63 -8.91 -21.30 -0.12
N PRO A 64 -9.71 -21.78 -1.12
CA PRO A 64 -10.11 -23.19 -1.21
C PRO A 64 -8.93 -24.16 -1.46
N ASP A 65 -7.78 -23.65 -1.81
CA ASP A 65 -6.54 -24.43 -1.97
C ASP A 65 -5.83 -24.72 -0.64
N LEU A 66 -6.30 -24.13 0.48
CA LEU A 66 -5.73 -24.34 1.80
C LEU A 66 -5.97 -25.79 2.26
N THR A 67 -4.88 -26.51 2.49
CA THR A 67 -4.95 -27.93 2.83
C THR A 67 -5.22 -28.15 4.32
N PRO A 68 -5.82 -29.30 4.71
CA PRO A 68 -5.99 -29.67 6.12
C PRO A 68 -4.66 -29.70 6.91
N ALA A 69 -3.56 -30.09 6.26
CA ALA A 69 -2.24 -30.11 6.88
C ALA A 69 -1.70 -28.68 7.18
N GLU A 70 -1.94 -27.74 6.28
CA GLU A 70 -1.61 -26.32 6.51
C GLU A 70 -2.45 -25.74 7.64
N ILE A 71 -3.76 -26.03 7.66
CA ILE A 71 -4.66 -25.58 8.73
C ILE A 71 -4.18 -26.11 10.09
N ALA A 72 -3.83 -27.40 10.19
CA ALA A 72 -3.40 -28.00 11.44
C ALA A 72 -2.10 -27.41 12.02
N ARG A 73 -1.15 -27.00 11.17
CA ARG A 73 0.14 -26.47 11.60
C ARG A 73 0.18 -24.95 11.75
N THR A 74 -0.88 -24.23 11.32
CA THR A 74 -0.88 -22.78 11.25
C THR A 74 -1.87 -22.18 12.25
N ASP A 75 -1.41 -21.17 12.97
CA ASP A 75 -2.26 -20.28 13.76
C ASP A 75 -2.53 -19.03 12.92
N PHE A 76 -3.70 -18.97 12.32
CA PHE A 76 -4.15 -17.82 11.51
C PHE A 76 -4.69 -16.67 12.36
N GLY A 77 -4.94 -16.92 13.66
CA GLY A 77 -5.64 -15.99 14.51
C GLY A 77 -7.08 -15.72 14.05
N ARG A 78 -7.58 -14.57 14.44
CA ARG A 78 -8.85 -14.00 13.96
C ARG A 78 -8.67 -12.49 13.75
N TYR A 79 -9.49 -11.91 12.92
CA TYR A 79 -9.50 -10.47 12.69
C TYR A 79 -10.95 -10.00 12.48
N PRO A 80 -11.73 -9.88 13.58
CA PRO A 80 -13.12 -9.46 13.51
C PRO A 80 -13.25 -7.99 13.11
N ALA A 81 -14.45 -7.55 12.77
CA ALA A 81 -14.73 -6.18 12.38
C ALA A 81 -14.30 -5.16 13.45
N THR A 82 -14.46 -5.48 14.73
CA THR A 82 -14.01 -4.63 15.85
C THR A 82 -12.53 -4.33 15.80
N ASP A 83 -11.70 -5.34 15.54
CA ASP A 83 -10.25 -5.17 15.48
C ASP A 83 -9.84 -4.32 14.26
N PHE A 84 -10.57 -4.45 13.14
CA PHE A 84 -10.31 -3.65 11.96
C PHE A 84 -10.71 -2.17 12.18
N TYR A 85 -11.84 -1.91 12.84
CA TYR A 85 -12.24 -0.55 13.24
C TYR A 85 -11.23 0.06 14.21
N ASP A 86 -10.80 -0.68 15.23
CA ASP A 86 -9.82 -0.22 16.21
C ASP A 86 -8.49 0.11 15.55
N ASP A 87 -8.02 -0.72 14.63
CA ASP A 87 -6.80 -0.48 13.87
C ASP A 87 -6.92 0.77 12.98
N LEU A 88 -8.01 0.94 12.24
CA LEU A 88 -8.26 2.14 11.43
C LEU A 88 -8.28 3.38 12.31
N ALA A 89 -9.05 3.37 13.40
CA ALA A 89 -9.18 4.51 14.30
C ALA A 89 -7.83 4.87 14.93
N ARG A 90 -7.14 3.90 15.52
CA ARG A 90 -5.84 4.08 16.19
C ARG A 90 -4.76 4.59 15.24
N ILE A 91 -4.63 3.96 14.07
CA ILE A 91 -3.56 4.25 13.11
C ILE A 91 -3.77 5.61 12.43
N THR A 92 -5.02 6.01 12.21
CA THR A 92 -5.37 7.32 11.65
C THR A 92 -5.54 8.41 12.72
N ARG A 93 -5.28 8.11 13.99
CA ARG A 93 -5.49 8.99 15.14
C ARG A 93 -6.94 9.52 15.21
N TYR A 94 -7.90 8.62 14.99
CA TYR A 94 -9.35 8.90 15.02
C TYR A 94 -9.81 9.95 14.00
N ARG A 95 -9.14 10.06 12.84
CA ARG A 95 -9.49 11.02 11.77
C ARG A 95 -10.12 10.37 10.56
N CYS A 96 -10.09 9.05 10.42
CA CYS A 96 -10.77 8.39 9.31
C CYS A 96 -12.27 8.72 9.33
N ASP A 97 -12.85 8.88 8.15
CA ASP A 97 -14.28 9.06 8.00
C ASP A 97 -15.02 7.80 8.48
N PRO A 98 -15.95 7.90 9.46
CA PRO A 98 -16.61 6.73 10.03
C PRO A 98 -17.51 6.02 8.99
N THR A 99 -18.17 6.76 8.10
CA THR A 99 -19.05 6.19 7.07
C THR A 99 -18.26 5.38 6.04
N LEU A 100 -17.12 5.93 5.60
CA LEU A 100 -16.23 5.20 4.68
C LEU A 100 -15.56 4.01 5.38
N ALA A 101 -15.22 4.13 6.65
CA ALA A 101 -14.65 3.03 7.43
C ALA A 101 -15.69 1.89 7.62
N GLU A 102 -16.94 2.22 7.94
CA GLU A 102 -18.03 1.25 8.06
C GLU A 102 -18.24 0.47 6.77
N LYS A 103 -18.31 1.17 5.64
CA LYS A 103 -18.42 0.56 4.31
C LYS A 103 -17.25 -0.36 4.02
N LEU A 104 -16.01 0.11 4.24
CA LEU A 104 -14.81 -0.67 3.99
C LEU A 104 -14.77 -1.95 4.82
N VAL A 105 -14.98 -1.86 6.14
CA VAL A 105 -14.90 -2.99 7.06
C VAL A 105 -16.04 -3.96 6.80
N GLY A 106 -17.28 -3.45 6.71
CA GLY A 106 -18.48 -4.26 6.53
C GLY A 106 -18.49 -5.07 5.22
N ASP A 107 -18.01 -4.46 4.13
CA ASP A 107 -18.05 -5.09 2.81
C ASP A 107 -16.75 -5.82 2.44
N SER A 108 -15.71 -5.80 3.30
CA SER A 108 -14.38 -6.35 2.97
C SER A 108 -14.44 -7.82 2.59
N TYR A 109 -15.09 -8.68 3.40
CA TYR A 109 -15.17 -10.11 3.14
C TYR A 109 -16.00 -10.42 1.88
N ALA A 110 -17.19 -9.85 1.79
CA ALA A 110 -18.07 -10.06 0.64
C ALA A 110 -17.46 -9.60 -0.67
N THR A 111 -16.59 -8.56 -0.62
CA THR A 111 -15.87 -8.09 -1.81
C THR A 111 -14.76 -9.05 -2.21
N LEU A 112 -13.98 -9.59 -1.27
CA LEU A 112 -12.95 -10.57 -1.60
C LEU A 112 -13.57 -11.87 -2.14
N ASP A 113 -14.67 -12.33 -1.55
CA ASP A 113 -15.39 -13.51 -2.08
C ASP A 113 -15.93 -13.26 -3.48
N TRP A 114 -16.47 -12.07 -3.75
CA TRP A 114 -16.87 -11.64 -5.10
C TRP A 114 -15.67 -11.63 -6.07
N MET A 115 -14.50 -11.09 -5.66
CA MET A 115 -13.29 -11.12 -6.47
C MET A 115 -12.83 -12.55 -6.77
N ARG A 116 -12.95 -13.46 -5.79
CA ARG A 116 -12.69 -14.89 -5.98
C ARG A 116 -13.61 -15.47 -7.07
N GLY A 117 -14.89 -15.13 -7.05
CA GLY A 117 -15.86 -15.48 -8.09
C GLY A 117 -15.48 -14.96 -9.49
N HIS A 118 -14.70 -13.88 -9.56
CA HIS A 118 -14.12 -13.33 -10.79
C HIS A 118 -12.74 -13.88 -11.15
N GLY A 119 -12.28 -14.93 -10.46
CA GLY A 119 -11.04 -15.64 -10.79
C GLY A 119 -9.80 -15.11 -10.09
N VAL A 120 -9.93 -14.20 -9.14
CA VAL A 120 -8.82 -13.85 -8.23
C VAL A 120 -8.60 -15.01 -7.28
N ARG A 121 -7.39 -15.54 -7.24
CA ARG A 121 -7.00 -16.62 -6.34
C ARG A 121 -6.27 -16.03 -5.13
N PHE A 122 -6.72 -16.39 -3.94
CA PHE A 122 -6.13 -15.95 -2.68
C PHE A 122 -5.33 -17.08 -2.02
N LEU A 123 -4.34 -16.71 -1.21
CA LEU A 123 -3.52 -17.62 -0.40
C LEU A 123 -3.08 -16.91 0.89
N PRO A 124 -2.61 -17.68 1.91
CA PRO A 124 -2.05 -17.09 3.11
C PRO A 124 -0.74 -16.36 2.84
N MET A 125 -0.56 -15.18 3.40
CA MET A 125 0.63 -14.34 3.24
C MET A 125 1.81 -14.83 4.09
N TYR A 126 2.20 -16.10 3.95
CA TYR A 126 3.23 -16.76 4.76
C TYR A 126 4.56 -16.02 4.74
N GLY A 127 5.03 -15.65 3.55
CA GLY A 127 6.35 -15.04 3.37
C GLY A 127 6.54 -13.70 4.07
N ARG A 128 5.45 -13.02 4.42
CA ARG A 128 5.51 -11.63 4.93
C ARG A 128 4.83 -11.40 6.26
N GLN A 129 3.84 -12.22 6.64
CA GLN A 129 2.98 -11.95 7.81
C GLN A 129 2.95 -13.11 8.80
N SER A 130 3.89 -14.05 8.69
CA SER A 130 4.04 -15.13 9.66
C SER A 130 5.49 -15.37 10.04
N PHE A 131 5.67 -16.02 11.17
CA PHE A 131 6.92 -16.64 11.59
C PHE A 131 6.64 -18.06 12.07
N GLU A 132 7.60 -18.95 11.94
CA GLU A 132 7.56 -20.25 12.60
C GLU A 132 8.12 -20.09 14.02
N VAL A 133 7.30 -20.45 15.01
CA VAL A 133 7.64 -20.40 16.42
C VAL A 133 7.21 -21.74 17.03
N ASP A 134 8.11 -22.46 17.68
CA ASP A 134 7.87 -23.77 18.29
C ASP A 134 7.22 -24.80 17.35
N GLY A 135 7.67 -24.82 16.08
CA GLY A 135 7.18 -25.75 15.06
C GLY A 135 5.78 -25.41 14.50
N ARG A 136 5.20 -24.28 14.87
CA ARG A 136 3.94 -23.79 14.32
C ARG A 136 4.14 -22.47 13.58
N VAL A 137 3.46 -22.31 12.45
CA VAL A 137 3.38 -21.03 11.74
C VAL A 137 2.37 -20.15 12.46
N ARG A 138 2.77 -18.95 12.84
CA ARG A 138 1.90 -17.95 13.50
C ARG A 138 1.79 -16.69 12.69
N PHE A 139 0.57 -16.32 12.32
CA PHE A 139 0.27 -15.03 11.72
C PHE A 139 0.16 -13.94 12.79
N TRP A 140 0.42 -12.71 12.40
CA TRP A 140 0.36 -11.55 13.27
C TRP A 140 -0.20 -10.32 12.55
N GLY A 141 -0.79 -9.38 13.31
CA GLY A 141 -1.19 -8.06 12.82
C GLY A 141 -2.37 -8.04 11.85
N GLY A 142 -3.20 -9.10 11.79
CA GLY A 142 -4.48 -9.10 11.07
C GLY A 142 -4.40 -9.02 9.53
N LEU A 143 -3.22 -9.21 8.93
CA LEU A 143 -3.05 -9.23 7.46
C LEU A 143 -2.65 -10.64 7.02
N THR A 144 -3.64 -11.49 6.77
CA THR A 144 -3.43 -12.92 6.54
C THR A 144 -3.51 -13.30 5.06
N VAL A 145 -4.27 -12.53 4.26
CA VAL A 145 -4.61 -12.87 2.88
C VAL A 145 -3.77 -12.08 1.88
N GLU A 146 -3.24 -12.76 0.86
CA GLU A 146 -2.65 -12.14 -0.32
C GLU A 146 -3.18 -12.79 -1.60
N THR A 147 -3.01 -12.12 -2.73
CA THR A 147 -3.39 -12.65 -4.04
C THR A 147 -2.26 -13.49 -4.63
N TRP A 148 -2.61 -14.60 -5.27
CA TRP A 148 -1.68 -15.42 -6.02
C TRP A 148 -0.95 -14.60 -7.10
N GLY A 149 0.37 -14.66 -7.11
CA GLY A 149 1.20 -13.84 -8.01
C GLY A 149 1.29 -12.37 -7.61
N GLY A 150 0.87 -12.04 -6.38
CA GLY A 150 0.94 -10.66 -5.86
C GLY A 150 0.09 -9.69 -6.66
N GLY A 151 0.52 -8.43 -6.72
CA GLY A 151 -0.15 -7.38 -7.50
C GLY A 151 -0.25 -7.67 -8.99
N PRO A 152 0.80 -8.19 -9.66
CA PRO A 152 0.68 -8.64 -11.05
C PRO A 152 -0.42 -9.68 -11.25
N GLY A 153 -0.48 -10.73 -10.41
CA GLY A 153 -1.51 -11.76 -10.48
C GLY A 153 -2.92 -11.22 -10.27
N LEU A 154 -3.10 -10.29 -9.33
CA LEU A 154 -4.37 -9.58 -9.10
C LEU A 154 -4.84 -8.85 -10.36
N VAL A 155 -3.98 -8.00 -10.94
CA VAL A 155 -4.31 -7.20 -12.12
C VAL A 155 -4.60 -8.08 -13.32
N ASP A 156 -3.79 -9.13 -13.54
CA ASP A 156 -3.96 -10.03 -14.69
C ASP A 156 -5.26 -10.85 -14.58
N ALA A 157 -5.63 -11.34 -13.38
CA ALA A 157 -6.89 -12.06 -13.16
C ALA A 157 -8.11 -11.17 -13.44
N LEU A 158 -8.13 -9.96 -12.86
CA LEU A 158 -9.23 -9.01 -13.05
C LEU A 158 -9.33 -8.50 -14.49
N THR A 159 -8.19 -8.22 -15.15
CA THR A 159 -8.15 -7.80 -16.57
C THR A 159 -8.72 -8.90 -17.47
N LYS A 160 -8.23 -10.13 -17.31
CA LYS A 160 -8.74 -11.29 -18.08
C LYS A 160 -10.25 -11.46 -17.90
N ARG A 161 -10.75 -11.29 -16.69
CA ARG A 161 -12.20 -11.39 -16.43
C ARG A 161 -12.97 -10.25 -17.08
N ALA A 162 -12.47 -9.01 -16.96
CA ALA A 162 -13.11 -7.83 -17.58
C ALA A 162 -13.24 -8.00 -19.11
N GLU A 163 -12.18 -8.43 -19.79
CA GLU A 163 -12.19 -8.72 -21.22
C GLU A 163 -13.19 -9.84 -21.54
N ALA A 164 -13.23 -10.92 -20.77
CA ALA A 164 -14.10 -12.06 -20.98
C ALA A 164 -15.60 -11.71 -20.89
N ILE A 165 -15.98 -10.72 -20.07
CA ILE A 165 -17.39 -10.28 -19.96
C ILE A 165 -17.73 -9.07 -20.84
N GLY A 166 -16.80 -8.66 -21.72
CA GLY A 166 -17.04 -7.64 -22.73
C GLY A 166 -16.83 -6.20 -22.26
N VAL A 167 -15.94 -5.95 -21.27
CA VAL A 167 -15.44 -4.61 -20.98
C VAL A 167 -14.47 -4.20 -22.09
N ARG A 168 -14.68 -3.04 -22.69
CA ARG A 168 -13.74 -2.47 -23.68
C ARG A 168 -12.59 -1.78 -22.96
N ILE A 169 -11.39 -2.34 -23.00
CA ILE A 169 -10.18 -1.75 -22.41
C ILE A 169 -9.38 -1.02 -23.49
N VAL A 170 -9.09 0.27 -23.27
CA VAL A 170 -8.30 1.12 -24.18
C VAL A 170 -7.00 1.52 -23.48
N TYR A 171 -5.87 1.02 -23.99
CA TYR A 171 -4.54 1.32 -23.47
C TYR A 171 -3.91 2.53 -24.15
N GLY A 172 -3.04 3.26 -23.46
CA GLY A 172 -2.43 4.50 -23.95
C GLY A 172 -3.45 5.65 -24.09
N ALA A 173 -4.58 5.56 -23.38
CA ALA A 173 -5.69 6.50 -23.39
C ALA A 173 -5.75 7.26 -22.04
N ARG A 174 -5.40 8.54 -22.08
CA ARG A 174 -5.38 9.43 -20.91
C ARG A 174 -6.66 10.24 -20.84
N GLY A 175 -7.47 10.06 -19.78
CA GLY A 175 -8.52 11.01 -19.43
C GLY A 175 -7.90 12.32 -18.94
N THR A 176 -8.31 13.46 -19.52
CA THR A 176 -7.70 14.76 -19.24
C THR A 176 -8.68 15.83 -18.77
N ALA A 177 -9.96 15.71 -19.09
CA ALA A 177 -11.01 16.60 -18.62
C ALA A 177 -12.38 15.89 -18.58
N LEU A 178 -13.28 16.43 -17.77
CA LEU A 178 -14.69 16.06 -17.71
C LEU A 178 -15.52 17.23 -18.23
N THR A 179 -16.62 16.93 -18.92
CA THR A 179 -17.59 17.95 -19.34
C THR A 179 -18.97 17.66 -18.75
N LEU A 180 -19.67 18.73 -18.38
CA LEU A 180 -21.01 18.66 -17.86
C LEU A 180 -22.03 19.17 -18.90
N ALA A 181 -23.18 18.53 -18.98
CA ALA A 181 -24.34 19.03 -19.66
C ALA A 181 -25.54 19.02 -18.70
N ARG A 182 -26.15 20.19 -18.48
CA ARG A 182 -27.30 20.37 -17.56
C ARG A 182 -26.99 19.86 -16.13
N GLY A 183 -25.79 20.13 -15.62
CA GLY A 183 -25.36 19.74 -14.25
C GLY A 183 -24.98 18.27 -14.05
N ARG A 184 -24.90 17.47 -15.13
CA ARG A 184 -24.46 16.07 -15.04
C ARG A 184 -23.32 15.77 -16.01
N ILE A 185 -22.58 14.72 -15.71
CA ILE A 185 -21.50 14.22 -16.61
C ILE A 185 -22.07 13.95 -18.00
N ALA A 186 -21.33 14.39 -19.02
CA ALA A 186 -21.66 14.16 -20.42
C ALA A 186 -20.54 13.48 -21.21
N ASN A 187 -19.28 13.89 -20.97
CA ASN A 187 -18.13 13.32 -21.69
C ASN A 187 -16.88 13.28 -20.81
N VAL A 188 -15.96 12.36 -21.18
CA VAL A 188 -14.54 12.40 -20.81
C VAL A 188 -13.75 12.83 -22.03
N VAL A 189 -12.88 13.82 -21.87
CA VAL A 189 -11.88 14.15 -22.88
C VAL A 189 -10.73 13.17 -22.74
N VAL A 190 -10.41 12.49 -23.83
CA VAL A 190 -9.38 11.43 -23.87
C VAL A 190 -8.28 11.83 -24.82
N GLU A 191 -7.04 11.84 -24.35
CA GLU A 191 -5.86 12.02 -25.18
C GLU A 191 -5.18 10.68 -25.43
N SER A 192 -4.85 10.44 -26.69
CA SER A 192 -4.11 9.26 -27.13
C SER A 192 -3.09 9.64 -28.23
N ARG A 193 -2.35 8.67 -28.73
CA ARG A 193 -1.47 8.91 -29.90
C ARG A 193 -2.23 9.31 -31.18
N ALA A 194 -3.51 9.00 -31.27
CA ALA A 194 -4.36 9.37 -32.39
C ALA A 194 -4.91 10.80 -32.29
N GLY A 195 -4.68 11.47 -31.17
CA GLY A 195 -5.19 12.81 -30.88
C GLY A 195 -6.16 12.83 -29.67
N ALA A 196 -6.88 13.94 -29.55
CA ALA A 196 -7.89 14.14 -28.50
C ALA A 196 -9.30 13.81 -29.05
N GLU A 197 -10.09 13.10 -28.26
CA GLU A 197 -11.49 12.79 -28.57
C GLU A 197 -12.38 13.02 -27.34
N HIS A 198 -13.69 13.20 -27.59
CA HIS A 198 -14.71 13.28 -26.56
C HIS A 198 -15.47 11.96 -26.50
N LEU A 199 -15.28 11.22 -25.41
CA LEU A 199 -15.99 9.97 -25.18
C LEU A 199 -17.26 10.23 -24.37
N GLU A 200 -18.42 10.05 -24.98
CA GLU A 200 -19.72 10.23 -24.30
C GLU A 200 -19.89 9.22 -23.16
N ALA A 201 -20.40 9.69 -22.04
CA ALA A 201 -20.66 8.89 -20.84
C ALA A 201 -21.93 9.35 -20.13
N ASP A 202 -22.73 8.40 -19.67
CA ASP A 202 -23.85 8.63 -18.76
C ASP A 202 -23.35 8.66 -17.30
N ALA A 203 -22.24 7.94 -17.03
CA ALA A 203 -21.50 7.96 -15.77
C ALA A 203 -20.00 7.77 -15.96
N VAL A 204 -19.20 8.37 -15.09
CA VAL A 204 -17.74 8.23 -15.06
C VAL A 204 -17.29 7.78 -13.68
N VAL A 205 -16.43 6.75 -13.64
CA VAL A 205 -15.76 6.31 -12.43
C VAL A 205 -14.28 6.69 -12.52
N LEU A 206 -13.83 7.61 -11.67
CA LEU A 206 -12.42 7.96 -11.53
C LEU A 206 -11.74 6.97 -10.58
N ALA A 207 -10.79 6.18 -11.10
CA ALA A 207 -10.04 5.17 -10.35
C ALA A 207 -8.57 5.10 -10.81
N CYS A 208 -7.97 6.28 -11.07
CA CYS A 208 -6.69 6.45 -11.74
C CYS A 208 -5.54 6.84 -10.79
N GLY A 209 -5.65 6.49 -9.50
CA GLY A 209 -4.60 6.69 -8.50
C GLY A 209 -4.47 8.13 -8.00
N GLY A 210 -3.44 8.36 -7.18
CA GLY A 210 -3.15 9.66 -6.58
C GLY A 210 -2.17 10.50 -7.38
N PHE A 211 -1.27 11.21 -6.67
CA PHE A 211 -0.30 12.11 -7.28
C PHE A 211 1.16 11.83 -6.88
N GLU A 212 1.46 10.65 -6.35
CA GLU A 212 2.79 10.29 -5.85
C GLU A 212 3.88 10.30 -6.94
N SER A 213 3.51 10.22 -8.22
CA SER A 213 4.44 10.33 -9.35
C SER A 213 4.59 11.75 -9.91
N ASN A 214 3.91 12.74 -9.31
CA ASN A 214 4.04 14.14 -9.67
C ASN A 214 4.94 14.87 -8.67
N ALA A 215 6.20 15.10 -9.04
CA ALA A 215 7.22 15.73 -8.18
C ALA A 215 6.80 17.13 -7.70
N GLU A 216 6.18 17.94 -8.58
CA GLU A 216 5.66 19.26 -8.21
C GLU A 216 4.58 19.18 -7.15
N TRP A 217 3.59 18.28 -7.32
CA TRP A 217 2.53 18.10 -6.35
C TRP A 217 3.03 17.52 -5.04
N ARG A 218 4.03 16.62 -5.08
CA ARG A 218 4.69 16.16 -3.84
C ARG A 218 5.32 17.29 -3.07
N ALA A 219 6.12 18.14 -3.72
CA ALA A 219 6.72 19.32 -3.08
C ALA A 219 5.65 20.29 -2.54
N ARG A 220 4.58 20.50 -3.32
CA ARG A 220 3.49 21.43 -2.99
C ARG A 220 2.64 20.96 -1.81
N TYR A 221 2.26 19.69 -1.76
CA TYR A 221 1.30 19.18 -0.77
C TYR A 221 1.97 18.45 0.39
N LEU A 222 3.00 17.66 0.14
CA LEU A 222 3.70 16.90 1.18
C LEU A 222 4.83 17.71 1.83
N GLY A 223 5.36 18.72 1.14
CA GLY A 223 6.37 19.61 1.63
C GLY A 223 7.73 19.50 0.92
N PRO A 224 8.70 20.36 1.29
CA PRO A 224 10.03 20.38 0.70
C PRO A 224 10.77 19.05 0.86
N GLY A 225 11.52 18.64 -0.18
CA GLY A 225 12.30 17.39 -0.19
C GLY A 225 11.52 16.17 -0.69
N TRP A 226 10.19 16.23 -0.74
CA TRP A 226 9.39 15.12 -1.25
C TRP A 226 9.51 14.90 -2.76
N GLU A 227 9.90 15.93 -3.51
CA GLU A 227 10.21 15.83 -4.95
C GLU A 227 11.37 14.85 -5.22
N LEU A 228 12.25 14.63 -4.24
CA LEU A 228 13.41 13.74 -4.32
C LEU A 228 13.09 12.28 -3.96
N ALA A 229 11.93 12.01 -3.33
CA ALA A 229 11.53 10.66 -2.98
C ALA A 229 11.37 9.79 -4.24
N LYS A 230 11.87 8.54 -4.18
CA LYS A 230 11.61 7.54 -5.21
C LYS A 230 10.15 7.09 -5.15
N VAL A 231 9.61 6.66 -6.29
CA VAL A 231 8.23 6.17 -6.36
C VAL A 231 8.23 4.63 -6.33
N ARG A 232 7.64 4.06 -5.27
CA ARG A 232 7.34 2.63 -5.20
C ARG A 232 6.05 2.37 -5.98
N GLY A 233 6.12 2.44 -7.30
CA GLY A 233 4.92 2.31 -8.14
C GLY A 233 5.11 2.80 -9.56
N THR A 234 3.96 2.96 -10.22
CA THR A 234 3.90 3.42 -11.60
C THR A 234 4.27 4.91 -11.71
N ARG A 235 4.85 5.30 -12.85
CA ARG A 235 5.10 6.72 -13.22
C ARG A 235 3.84 7.46 -13.65
N PHE A 236 2.69 6.81 -13.73
CA PHE A 236 1.49 7.37 -14.33
C PHE A 236 0.50 7.99 -13.34
N ASN A 237 0.66 7.81 -12.04
CA ASN A 237 -0.19 8.42 -11.01
C ASN A 237 0.22 9.87 -10.74
N THR A 238 -0.28 10.79 -11.58
CA THR A 238 0.14 12.20 -11.60
C THR A 238 -0.95 13.19 -11.16
N GLY A 239 -2.04 12.70 -10.54
CA GLY A 239 -3.14 13.53 -10.04
C GLY A 239 -4.19 13.91 -11.08
N ASP A 240 -4.20 13.26 -12.27
CA ASP A 240 -5.11 13.63 -13.36
C ASP A 240 -6.58 13.56 -12.96
N GLY A 241 -7.01 12.48 -12.25
CA GLY A 241 -8.41 12.34 -11.83
C GLY A 241 -8.85 13.40 -10.82
N ILE A 242 -7.97 13.72 -9.87
CA ILE A 242 -8.25 14.77 -8.88
C ILE A 242 -8.39 16.12 -9.60
N ARG A 243 -7.47 16.43 -10.51
CA ARG A 243 -7.51 17.67 -11.29
C ARG A 243 -8.77 17.76 -12.15
N MET A 244 -9.17 16.69 -12.84
CA MET A 244 -10.37 16.66 -13.67
C MET A 244 -11.64 16.93 -12.85
N ALA A 245 -11.76 16.28 -11.69
CA ALA A 245 -12.94 16.43 -10.84
C ALA A 245 -12.99 17.81 -10.18
N THR A 246 -11.88 18.32 -9.64
CA THR A 246 -11.84 19.66 -9.02
C THR A 246 -12.11 20.78 -10.03
N ALA A 247 -11.72 20.60 -11.29
CA ALA A 247 -12.02 21.56 -12.35
C ALA A 247 -13.52 21.73 -12.64
N ILE A 248 -14.36 20.79 -12.22
CA ILE A 248 -15.82 20.87 -12.36
C ILE A 248 -16.54 21.01 -11.01
N GLY A 249 -15.83 21.43 -9.94
CA GLY A 249 -16.40 21.75 -8.64
C GLY A 249 -16.41 20.61 -7.61
N ALA A 250 -15.69 19.51 -7.84
CA ALA A 250 -15.60 18.45 -6.85
C ALA A 250 -14.84 18.90 -5.59
N ALA A 251 -15.40 18.63 -4.42
CA ALA A 251 -14.76 18.84 -3.14
C ALA A 251 -13.62 17.84 -2.90
N THR A 252 -12.63 18.28 -2.13
CA THR A 252 -11.50 17.45 -1.72
C THR A 252 -11.51 17.21 -0.23
N ARG A 253 -10.94 16.06 0.19
CA ARG A 253 -10.90 15.64 1.59
C ARG A 253 -9.61 14.89 1.89
N GLY A 254 -9.34 14.69 3.16
CA GLY A 254 -8.26 13.82 3.64
C GLY A 254 -6.99 14.55 4.02
N HIS A 255 -5.92 13.79 4.17
CA HIS A 255 -4.63 14.26 4.67
C HIS A 255 -3.69 14.60 3.51
N TRP A 256 -3.81 15.80 2.97
CA TRP A 256 -3.04 16.25 1.79
C TRP A 256 -1.53 16.29 2.00
N SER A 257 -1.07 16.51 3.23
CA SER A 257 0.35 16.46 3.60
C SER A 257 0.80 15.09 4.10
N GLY A 258 -0.03 14.07 3.94
CA GLY A 258 0.26 12.69 4.35
C GLY A 258 0.30 11.73 3.18
N CYS A 259 1.12 10.70 3.33
CA CYS A 259 1.26 9.65 2.33
C CYS A 259 1.73 8.35 2.97
N HIS A 260 1.61 7.26 2.23
CA HIS A 260 2.27 5.99 2.50
C HIS A 260 3.67 6.02 1.89
N ALA A 261 4.71 5.98 2.73
CA ALA A 261 6.09 5.93 2.28
C ALA A 261 6.91 4.93 3.10
N VAL A 262 7.71 4.13 2.43
CA VAL A 262 8.46 3.00 3.00
C VAL A 262 9.97 3.20 2.92
N GLY A 263 10.72 2.43 3.71
CA GLY A 263 12.14 2.22 3.48
C GLY A 263 12.34 1.47 2.15
N TRP A 264 12.91 2.15 1.17
CA TRP A 264 13.10 1.68 -0.20
C TRP A 264 14.57 1.56 -0.52
N ASP A 265 15.00 0.49 -1.19
CA ASP A 265 16.41 0.23 -1.46
C ASP A 265 17.09 1.40 -2.20
N LEU A 266 18.32 1.76 -1.82
CA LEU A 266 19.09 2.82 -2.46
C LEU A 266 19.35 2.57 -3.95
N ASN A 267 19.46 1.30 -4.39
CA ASN A 267 19.63 0.93 -5.80
C ASN A 267 18.32 0.85 -6.58
N ALA A 268 17.17 1.08 -5.95
CA ALA A 268 15.91 1.12 -6.67
C ALA A 268 15.92 2.27 -7.69
N PRO A 269 15.29 2.10 -8.88
CA PRO A 269 15.11 3.17 -9.83
C PRO A 269 14.16 4.26 -9.30
N GLU A 270 14.05 5.37 -10.03
CA GLU A 270 13.15 6.48 -9.70
C GLU A 270 11.68 6.05 -9.59
N PHE A 271 11.23 5.20 -10.50
CA PHE A 271 9.91 4.58 -10.50
C PHE A 271 10.02 3.07 -10.33
N GLY A 272 8.91 2.42 -10.00
CA GLY A 272 8.84 0.97 -9.84
C GLY A 272 9.33 0.21 -11.09
N ASP A 273 9.97 -0.92 -10.86
CA ASP A 273 10.48 -1.84 -11.86
C ASP A 273 9.66 -3.15 -11.78
N LEU A 274 8.93 -3.48 -12.85
CA LEU A 274 8.05 -4.66 -12.86
C LEU A 274 8.82 -6.00 -12.82
N GLU A 275 10.10 -6.02 -13.17
CA GLU A 275 10.93 -7.24 -13.06
C GLU A 275 11.27 -7.56 -11.60
N VAL A 276 11.43 -6.55 -10.76
CA VAL A 276 11.69 -6.68 -9.32
C VAL A 276 10.41 -6.58 -8.50
N GLY A 277 9.44 -5.82 -9.00
CA GLY A 277 8.15 -5.59 -8.35
C GLY A 277 8.32 -4.91 -6.99
N ASP A 278 7.74 -5.51 -5.97
CA ASP A 278 7.69 -4.98 -4.61
C ASP A 278 8.98 -5.24 -3.78
N ALA A 279 9.96 -5.98 -4.31
CA ALA A 279 11.08 -6.47 -3.52
C ALA A 279 12.20 -5.45 -3.23
N PHE A 280 12.09 -4.21 -3.73
CA PHE A 280 12.97 -3.14 -3.26
C PHE A 280 12.63 -2.61 -1.86
N GLN A 281 11.44 -2.90 -1.32
CA GLN A 281 11.09 -2.54 0.06
C GLN A 281 11.97 -3.30 1.07
N LYS A 282 12.21 -2.70 2.25
CA LYS A 282 13.02 -3.30 3.30
C LYS A 282 12.25 -3.25 4.62
N HIS A 283 11.52 -4.33 4.93
CA HIS A 283 10.53 -4.35 6.01
C HIS A 283 10.92 -5.19 7.24
N SER A 284 12.13 -5.77 7.28
CA SER A 284 12.60 -6.53 8.44
C SER A 284 13.26 -5.65 9.52
N TYR A 285 13.18 -4.32 9.40
CA TYR A 285 13.78 -3.37 10.36
C TYR A 285 13.43 -3.63 11.85
N PRO A 286 12.26 -4.24 12.22
CA PRO A 286 12.01 -4.55 13.63
C PRO A 286 13.04 -5.51 14.25
N LEU A 287 13.69 -6.33 13.42
CA LEU A 287 14.69 -7.30 13.88
C LEU A 287 16.09 -6.72 14.12
N GLY A 288 16.34 -5.49 13.64
CA GLY A 288 17.61 -4.77 13.77
C GLY A 288 17.43 -3.33 14.26
N ILE A 289 18.34 -2.45 13.86
CA ILE A 289 18.25 -1.01 14.11
C ILE A 289 18.33 -0.22 12.80
N LEU A 290 17.74 1.00 12.79
CA LEU A 290 17.93 1.98 11.73
C LEU A 290 18.88 3.08 12.21
N VAL A 291 19.91 3.35 11.43
CA VAL A 291 20.84 4.47 11.67
C VAL A 291 20.91 5.39 10.47
N ASN A 292 21.03 6.69 10.72
CA ASN A 292 21.23 7.72 9.70
C ASN A 292 22.72 7.85 9.30
N ALA A 293 23.05 8.79 8.42
CA ALA A 293 24.42 9.06 7.97
C ALA A 293 25.37 9.50 9.10
N ASN A 294 24.84 9.95 10.25
CA ASN A 294 25.65 10.29 11.43
C ASN A 294 25.87 9.08 12.37
N GLY A 295 25.37 7.91 12.02
CA GLY A 295 25.42 6.73 12.88
C GLY A 295 24.43 6.74 14.05
N GLU A 296 23.38 7.56 14.01
CA GLU A 296 22.40 7.74 15.07
C GLU A 296 21.08 7.03 14.74
N ARG A 297 20.46 6.39 15.74
CA ARG A 297 19.08 5.89 15.64
C ARG A 297 18.10 7.05 15.71
N PHE A 298 17.03 6.98 14.92
CA PHE A 298 16.05 8.07 14.78
C PHE A 298 14.58 7.62 14.87
N VAL A 299 14.31 6.31 14.91
CA VAL A 299 12.96 5.75 15.07
C VAL A 299 12.94 4.60 16.07
N ASP A 300 11.79 4.33 16.66
CA ASP A 300 11.52 3.09 17.41
C ASP A 300 11.15 1.99 16.39
N GLU A 301 12.12 1.15 16.03
CA GLU A 301 11.93 0.08 15.05
C GLU A 301 10.96 -1.00 15.56
N GLY A 302 10.77 -1.07 16.87
CA GLY A 302 9.89 -2.01 17.56
C GLY A 302 8.58 -1.40 18.07
N ALA A 303 8.16 -0.22 17.60
CA ALA A 303 6.99 0.48 18.12
C ALA A 303 5.68 -0.32 17.98
N ASP A 304 5.52 -1.07 16.92
CA ASP A 304 4.37 -1.94 16.66
C ASP A 304 4.74 -2.98 15.59
N PHE A 305 3.84 -3.93 15.31
CA PHE A 305 3.97 -4.78 14.14
C PHE A 305 4.22 -3.95 12.88
N ARG A 306 5.09 -4.44 11.99
CA ARG A 306 5.54 -3.64 10.86
C ARG A 306 4.41 -3.19 9.93
N ASN A 307 3.31 -3.95 9.80
CA ASN A 307 2.15 -3.58 9.00
C ASN A 307 1.37 -2.37 9.55
N TYR A 308 1.73 -1.87 10.73
CA TYR A 308 1.25 -0.62 11.33
C TYR A 308 2.33 0.46 11.42
N THR A 309 3.56 0.20 10.99
CA THR A 309 4.67 1.17 11.09
C THR A 309 5.36 1.46 9.76
N TYR A 310 5.42 0.50 8.85
CA TYR A 310 6.21 0.60 7.62
C TYR A 310 5.81 1.77 6.71
N ALA A 311 4.53 2.11 6.69
CA ALA A 311 3.99 3.14 5.81
C ALA A 311 4.37 4.57 6.19
N LYS A 312 4.88 4.77 7.43
CA LYS A 312 5.35 6.07 7.91
C LYS A 312 6.88 6.21 7.93
N TYR A 313 7.63 5.09 7.89
CA TYR A 313 9.08 5.17 8.10
C TYR A 313 9.85 5.69 6.89
N GLY A 314 9.28 5.62 5.68
CA GLY A 314 9.87 6.30 4.52
C GLY A 314 9.99 7.81 4.72
N GLN A 315 8.97 8.46 5.28
CA GLN A 315 9.03 9.89 5.60
C GLN A 315 10.03 10.22 6.72
N GLU A 316 10.23 9.32 7.69
CA GLU A 316 11.26 9.52 8.72
C GLU A 316 12.67 9.39 8.14
N ILE A 317 12.88 8.53 7.16
CA ILE A 317 14.14 8.42 6.41
C ILE A 317 14.37 9.69 5.56
N LEU A 318 13.33 10.21 4.92
CA LEU A 318 13.42 11.44 4.11
C LEU A 318 13.92 12.64 4.92
N LYS A 319 13.66 12.68 6.23
CA LYS A 319 14.10 13.75 7.13
C LYS A 319 15.57 13.61 7.56
N GLN A 320 16.23 12.46 7.29
CA GLN A 320 17.59 12.21 7.73
C GLN A 320 18.63 12.88 6.79
N PRO A 321 19.85 13.16 7.28
CA PRO A 321 20.93 13.67 6.46
C PRO A 321 21.15 12.81 5.21
N GLY A 322 21.22 13.45 4.04
CA GLY A 322 21.30 12.76 2.75
C GLY A 322 20.07 11.96 2.33
N GLN A 323 18.96 12.04 3.09
CA GLN A 323 17.71 11.30 2.84
C GLN A 323 17.92 9.77 2.74
N LEU A 324 18.88 9.26 3.50
CA LEU A 324 19.24 7.86 3.55
C LEU A 324 19.36 7.35 4.98
N ALA A 325 19.22 6.05 5.14
CA ALA A 325 19.49 5.32 6.37
C ALA A 325 20.01 3.92 6.08
N TRP A 326 20.55 3.27 7.09
CA TRP A 326 20.98 1.89 7.04
C TRP A 326 20.20 1.05 8.04
N GLN A 327 19.66 -0.07 7.60
CA GLN A 327 19.11 -1.11 8.47
C GLN A 327 20.22 -2.09 8.80
N VAL A 328 20.55 -2.22 10.09
CA VAL A 328 21.68 -3.03 10.55
C VAL A 328 21.20 -4.25 11.32
N PHE A 329 21.76 -5.41 10.98
CA PHE A 329 21.43 -6.71 11.55
C PHE A 329 22.70 -7.48 11.91
N ASP A 330 22.60 -8.41 12.86
CA ASP A 330 23.66 -9.37 13.14
C ASP A 330 23.27 -10.80 12.70
N ALA A 331 24.21 -11.73 12.77
CA ALA A 331 24.04 -13.09 12.28
C ALA A 331 22.85 -13.84 12.91
N LYS A 332 22.46 -13.49 14.15
CA LYS A 332 21.38 -14.19 14.88
C LYS A 332 20.01 -14.03 14.18
N VAL A 333 19.77 -12.88 13.53
CA VAL A 333 18.48 -12.56 12.92
C VAL A 333 18.47 -12.63 11.39
N VAL A 334 19.63 -12.78 10.74
CA VAL A 334 19.73 -12.79 9.27
C VAL A 334 18.83 -13.84 8.62
N LYS A 335 18.65 -14.99 9.25
CA LYS A 335 17.75 -16.05 8.74
C LYS A 335 16.26 -15.68 8.77
N LEU A 336 15.88 -14.70 9.60
CA LEU A 336 14.52 -14.20 9.72
C LEU A 336 14.20 -13.04 8.75
N LEU A 337 15.24 -12.51 8.07
CA LEU A 337 15.03 -11.46 7.08
C LEU A 337 14.23 -12.01 5.90
N ARG A 338 13.32 -11.18 5.40
CA ARG A 338 12.42 -11.53 4.30
C ARG A 338 13.19 -11.60 2.97
N ASP A 339 12.57 -12.19 1.94
CA ASP A 339 13.20 -12.42 0.63
C ASP A 339 13.60 -11.12 -0.09
N GLU A 340 12.96 -10.00 0.20
CA GLU A 340 13.35 -8.70 -0.32
C GLU A 340 14.78 -8.24 0.04
N TYR A 341 15.40 -8.85 1.04
CA TYR A 341 16.82 -8.62 1.40
C TYR A 341 17.80 -9.46 0.57
N ARG A 342 17.31 -10.35 -0.28
CA ARG A 342 18.11 -11.31 -1.06
C ARG A 342 18.05 -11.09 -2.56
N ILE A 343 17.38 -10.01 -3.01
CA ILE A 343 17.32 -9.68 -4.44
C ILE A 343 18.72 -9.33 -4.97
N ARG A 344 18.98 -9.63 -6.25
CA ARG A 344 20.28 -9.37 -6.87
C ARG A 344 20.73 -7.92 -6.81
N ARG A 345 19.78 -6.97 -6.87
CA ARG A 345 20.03 -5.52 -6.91
C ARG A 345 19.97 -4.85 -5.53
N VAL A 346 20.10 -5.61 -4.46
CA VAL A 346 20.06 -5.07 -3.09
C VAL A 346 21.30 -4.24 -2.78
N THR A 347 21.10 -3.10 -2.11
CA THR A 347 22.18 -2.31 -1.51
C THR A 347 22.55 -2.95 -0.17
N ARG A 348 23.63 -3.75 -0.16
CA ARG A 348 24.07 -4.52 1.01
C ARG A 348 25.56 -4.38 1.25
N VAL A 349 25.96 -4.21 2.51
CA VAL A 349 27.34 -4.32 2.97
C VAL A 349 27.43 -5.31 4.13
N VAL A 350 28.56 -6.01 4.25
CA VAL A 350 28.78 -7.07 5.27
C VAL A 350 30.16 -6.88 5.88
N ALA A 351 30.32 -7.07 7.17
CA ALA A 351 31.63 -7.06 7.85
C ALA A 351 31.63 -7.93 9.11
N ASP A 352 32.82 -8.34 9.53
CA ASP A 352 33.00 -9.16 10.75
C ASP A 352 33.13 -8.30 12.02
N ASP A 353 33.27 -6.97 11.86
CA ASP A 353 33.27 -6.03 12.98
C ASP A 353 32.50 -4.75 12.63
N LEU A 354 32.02 -4.05 13.65
CA LEU A 354 31.18 -2.86 13.52
C LEU A 354 31.92 -1.66 12.93
N ALA A 355 33.21 -1.49 13.22
CA ALA A 355 33.98 -0.36 12.71
C ALA A 355 34.22 -0.50 11.19
N THR A 356 34.50 -1.72 10.72
CA THR A 356 34.60 -2.01 9.29
C THR A 356 33.24 -1.87 8.60
N LEU A 357 32.15 -2.30 9.26
CA LEU A 357 30.80 -2.11 8.73
C LEU A 357 30.48 -0.61 8.55
N ALA A 358 30.79 0.22 9.56
CA ALA A 358 30.60 1.66 9.50
C ALA A 358 31.34 2.31 8.32
N LYS A 359 32.60 1.93 8.12
CA LYS A 359 33.39 2.42 6.95
C LYS A 359 32.71 2.06 5.62
N ARG A 360 32.15 0.83 5.50
CA ARG A 360 31.45 0.39 4.28
C ARG A 360 30.11 1.07 4.09
N MET A 361 29.49 1.57 5.16
CA MET A 361 28.29 2.42 5.14
C MET A 361 28.61 3.90 4.94
N GLU A 362 29.89 4.27 4.87
CA GLU A 362 30.35 5.68 4.82
C GLU A 362 29.92 6.50 6.05
N ILE A 363 29.90 5.84 7.24
CA ILE A 363 29.58 6.46 8.54
C ILE A 363 30.85 6.52 9.38
N GLU A 364 31.00 7.56 10.21
CA GLU A 364 32.11 7.66 11.17
C GLU A 364 32.09 6.50 12.15
N PRO A 365 33.15 5.61 12.18
CA PRO A 365 33.14 4.40 12.97
C PRO A 365 32.94 4.61 14.48
N SER A 366 33.53 5.65 15.04
CA SER A 366 33.42 5.93 16.47
C SER A 366 31.98 6.30 16.87
N ALA A 367 31.29 7.09 16.07
CA ALA A 367 29.90 7.48 16.28
C ALA A 367 28.94 6.27 16.20
N PHE A 368 29.11 5.45 15.16
CA PHE A 368 28.29 4.24 14.99
C PHE A 368 28.54 3.22 16.10
N CYS A 369 29.80 2.90 16.42
CA CYS A 369 30.14 1.93 17.48
C CYS A 369 29.58 2.39 18.83
N ALA A 370 29.71 3.68 19.18
CA ALA A 370 29.13 4.23 20.41
C ALA A 370 27.58 4.14 20.46
N THR A 371 26.92 4.27 19.32
CA THR A 371 25.45 4.08 19.20
C THR A 371 25.08 2.62 19.46
N VAL A 372 25.80 1.66 18.86
CA VAL A 372 25.54 0.23 19.05
C VAL A 372 25.86 -0.19 20.50
N GLU A 373 26.93 0.30 21.09
CA GLU A 373 27.29 0.03 22.50
C GLU A 373 26.17 0.48 23.46
N ARG A 374 25.72 1.74 23.35
CA ARG A 374 24.61 2.27 24.15
C ARG A 374 23.33 1.47 23.95
N TYR A 375 23.02 1.11 22.71
CA TYR A 375 21.85 0.31 22.38
C TYR A 375 21.92 -1.08 23.02
N ASN A 376 23.05 -1.79 22.87
CA ASN A 376 23.26 -3.13 23.42
C ASN A 376 23.18 -3.14 24.97
N ALA A 377 23.69 -2.10 25.63
CA ALA A 377 23.64 -1.95 27.08
C ALA A 377 22.22 -1.69 27.61
N ALA A 378 21.35 -1.08 26.79
CA ALA A 378 20.00 -0.71 27.18
C ALA A 378 18.96 -1.83 27.04
N ILE A 379 19.33 -2.99 26.48
CA ILE A 379 18.40 -4.09 26.18
C ILE A 379 17.97 -4.82 27.45
N ASP A 380 16.66 -4.97 27.64
CA ASP A 380 16.08 -5.88 28.63
C ASP A 380 16.23 -7.33 28.19
N ARG A 381 17.27 -8.01 28.67
CA ARG A 381 17.59 -9.40 28.34
C ARG A 381 16.76 -10.42 29.14
N THR A 382 15.92 -9.98 30.06
CA THR A 382 15.04 -10.88 30.85
C THR A 382 13.83 -11.36 30.05
N ARG A 383 13.48 -10.66 28.97
CA ARG A 383 12.39 -11.02 28.06
C ARG A 383 12.90 -11.92 26.94
N PRO A 384 12.25 -13.07 26.66
CA PRO A 384 12.57 -13.88 25.49
C PRO A 384 12.22 -13.15 24.20
N PHE A 385 12.96 -13.41 23.15
CA PHE A 385 12.66 -12.90 21.81
C PHE A 385 11.58 -13.76 21.15
N ASP A 386 10.47 -13.13 20.69
CA ASP A 386 9.43 -13.77 19.90
C ASP A 386 9.04 -12.85 18.72
N PRO A 387 9.42 -13.18 17.48
CA PRO A 387 9.14 -12.32 16.32
C PRO A 387 7.65 -12.27 15.94
N ALA A 388 6.82 -13.18 16.43
CA ALA A 388 5.40 -13.28 16.10
C ALA A 388 4.49 -12.51 17.09
N THR A 389 5.02 -12.04 18.22
CA THR A 389 4.26 -11.27 19.21
C THR A 389 4.97 -9.96 19.54
N LYS A 390 4.27 -8.99 20.12
CA LYS A 390 4.92 -7.84 20.76
C LYS A 390 5.52 -8.33 22.10
N ASP A 391 6.78 -8.73 22.05
CA ASP A 391 7.46 -9.48 23.12
C ASP A 391 7.85 -8.61 24.34
N GLY A 392 7.79 -7.27 24.20
CA GLY A 392 8.21 -6.34 25.24
C GLY A 392 9.71 -6.35 25.52
N ARG A 393 10.52 -7.08 24.71
CA ARG A 393 11.98 -7.04 24.79
C ARG A 393 12.47 -5.71 24.26
N ALA A 394 12.63 -4.77 25.17
CA ALA A 394 12.86 -3.36 24.88
C ALA A 394 14.30 -2.93 25.14
N ALA A 395 14.74 -1.86 24.48
CA ALA A 395 15.90 -1.06 24.86
C ALA A 395 15.40 0.31 25.38
N ARG A 396 15.63 0.58 26.66
CA ARG A 396 15.06 1.73 27.39
C ARG A 396 16.15 2.71 27.82
N GLY A 397 15.75 3.95 28.16
CA GLY A 397 16.70 4.98 28.62
C GLY A 397 17.56 5.58 27.50
N LEU A 398 17.21 5.35 26.25
CA LEU A 398 17.82 5.95 25.07
C LEU A 398 17.02 7.17 24.60
N ALA A 399 17.64 8.09 23.88
CA ALA A 399 16.95 9.22 23.25
C ALA A 399 15.81 8.74 22.34
N VAL A 400 16.04 7.62 21.60
CA VAL A 400 15.01 6.90 20.87
C VAL A 400 14.96 5.48 21.41
N PRO A 401 13.90 5.09 22.14
CA PRO A 401 13.75 3.73 22.67
C PRO A 401 13.51 2.74 21.55
N LYS A 402 13.62 1.43 21.86
CA LYS A 402 13.06 0.35 21.02
C LYS A 402 12.11 -0.47 21.89
N SER A 403 10.82 -0.48 21.54
CA SER A 403 9.77 -1.01 22.41
C SER A 403 9.65 -2.52 22.42
N ASN A 404 9.97 -3.20 21.29
CA ASN A 404 9.92 -4.65 21.15
C ASN A 404 11.11 -5.14 20.29
N TRP A 405 11.36 -6.45 20.34
CA TRP A 405 12.34 -7.16 19.48
C TRP A 405 13.75 -6.60 19.56
N ALA A 406 14.16 -6.08 20.72
CA ALA A 406 15.49 -5.53 20.90
C ALA A 406 16.52 -6.65 21.00
N ASN A 407 17.22 -6.93 19.89
CA ASN A 407 18.32 -7.87 19.79
C ASN A 407 19.64 -7.14 19.78
N ALA A 408 20.62 -7.62 20.58
CA ALA A 408 21.95 -7.03 20.58
C ALA A 408 22.64 -7.25 19.24
N LEU A 409 23.41 -6.28 18.81
CA LEU A 409 24.32 -6.38 17.67
C LEU A 409 25.69 -6.76 18.20
N ASP A 410 25.94 -8.06 18.42
CA ASP A 410 27.13 -8.60 19.07
C ASP A 410 27.67 -9.90 18.43
N THR A 411 27.01 -10.41 17.38
CA THR A 411 27.37 -11.67 16.72
C THR A 411 27.65 -11.45 15.24
N PRO A 412 28.91 -11.52 14.79
CA PRO A 412 29.25 -11.38 13.37
C PRO A 412 28.83 -12.61 12.55
N PRO A 413 28.75 -12.48 11.19
CA PRO A 413 28.92 -11.25 10.45
C PRO A 413 27.75 -10.29 10.64
N PHE A 414 28.05 -8.98 10.56
CA PHE A 414 27.07 -7.92 10.57
C PHE A 414 26.69 -7.56 9.13
N GLU A 415 25.40 -7.35 8.90
CA GLU A 415 24.87 -6.94 7.58
C GLU A 415 24.14 -5.60 7.68
N ALA A 416 24.38 -4.72 6.73
CA ALA A 416 23.64 -3.46 6.63
C ALA A 416 23.05 -3.29 5.23
N TYR A 417 21.83 -2.73 5.19
CA TYR A 417 21.06 -2.52 3.98
C TYR A 417 20.68 -1.06 3.85
N GLY A 418 21.13 -0.43 2.76
CA GLY A 418 20.90 0.97 2.49
C GLY A 418 19.48 1.24 2.00
N VAL A 419 18.82 2.22 2.62
CA VAL A 419 17.44 2.60 2.31
C VAL A 419 17.26 4.10 2.17
N THR A 420 16.35 4.50 1.30
CA THR A 420 15.83 5.86 1.13
C THR A 420 14.31 5.85 1.24
N CYS A 421 13.66 6.98 0.98
CA CYS A 421 12.20 7.08 0.93
C CYS A 421 11.64 6.55 -0.39
N GLY A 422 10.70 5.61 -0.33
CA GLY A 422 9.87 5.19 -1.44
C GLY A 422 8.41 5.52 -1.18
N ILE A 423 7.88 6.55 -1.87
CA ILE A 423 6.45 6.90 -1.77
C ILE A 423 5.60 5.90 -2.55
N THR A 424 4.49 5.48 -1.94
CA THR A 424 3.60 4.46 -2.51
C THR A 424 2.27 5.02 -2.94
N PHE A 425 1.59 5.80 -2.07
CA PHE A 425 0.34 6.47 -2.40
C PHE A 425 0.07 7.66 -1.46
N THR A 426 -0.77 8.59 -1.92
CA THR A 426 -1.13 9.82 -1.23
C THR A 426 -2.45 9.67 -0.47
N PHE A 427 -2.67 10.44 0.63
CA PHE A 427 -3.87 10.30 1.47
C PHE A 427 -4.93 11.39 1.21
N GLY A 428 -4.56 12.49 0.57
CA GLY A 428 -5.48 13.51 0.12
C GLY A 428 -6.12 13.14 -1.22
N GLY A 429 -7.39 13.46 -1.40
CA GLY A 429 -8.12 13.14 -2.63
C GLY A 429 -9.52 13.75 -2.68
N LEU A 430 -10.39 13.15 -3.47
CA LEU A 430 -11.77 13.58 -3.66
C LEU A 430 -12.64 13.21 -2.45
N SER A 431 -13.65 14.04 -2.15
CA SER A 431 -14.70 13.72 -1.22
C SER A 431 -15.72 12.81 -1.90
N VAL A 432 -16.07 11.68 -1.24
CA VAL A 432 -17.12 10.77 -1.71
C VAL A 432 -18.04 10.38 -0.57
N ASP A 433 -19.25 9.94 -0.90
CA ASP A 433 -20.17 9.29 0.04
C ASP A 433 -20.00 7.75 0.07
N ALA A 434 -20.86 7.05 0.85
CA ALA A 434 -20.83 5.59 0.96
C ALA A 434 -21.15 4.86 -0.35
N ASP A 435 -21.82 5.52 -1.30
CA ASP A 435 -22.16 5.01 -2.63
C ASP A 435 -21.07 5.31 -3.68
N ALA A 436 -19.91 5.84 -3.21
CA ALA A 436 -18.78 6.27 -4.02
C ALA A 436 -19.10 7.43 -5.00
N ARG A 437 -20.19 8.21 -4.77
CA ARG A 437 -20.51 9.40 -5.53
C ARG A 437 -19.57 10.53 -5.11
N VAL A 438 -19.02 11.24 -6.08
CA VAL A 438 -18.16 12.41 -5.82
C VAL A 438 -19.04 13.58 -5.37
N ILE A 439 -18.66 14.22 -4.27
CA ILE A 439 -19.36 15.32 -3.64
C ILE A 439 -18.74 16.65 -4.10
N ASP A 440 -19.56 17.65 -4.37
CA ASP A 440 -19.13 19.01 -4.70
C ASP A 440 -18.85 19.86 -3.44
N GLU A 441 -18.47 21.12 -3.63
CA GLU A 441 -18.18 22.07 -2.54
C GLU A 441 -19.43 22.47 -1.74
N ASP A 442 -20.63 22.25 -2.26
CA ASP A 442 -21.91 22.51 -1.58
C ASP A 442 -22.39 21.29 -0.77
N GLY A 443 -21.69 20.14 -0.88
CA GLY A 443 -22.01 18.90 -0.18
C GLY A 443 -22.95 17.97 -0.95
N GLU A 444 -23.24 18.29 -2.22
CA GLU A 444 -24.16 17.52 -3.06
C GLU A 444 -23.40 16.60 -4.03
N PRO A 445 -23.96 15.42 -4.38
CA PRO A 445 -23.34 14.53 -5.36
C PRO A 445 -23.32 15.13 -6.78
N ILE A 446 -22.15 15.16 -7.41
CA ILE A 446 -22.03 15.49 -8.83
C ILE A 446 -22.65 14.37 -9.66
N SER A 447 -23.75 14.67 -10.33
CA SER A 447 -24.54 13.68 -11.06
C SER A 447 -23.73 12.96 -12.14
N GLY A 448 -23.66 11.63 -12.03
CA GLY A 448 -22.91 10.77 -12.95
C GLY A 448 -21.40 10.67 -12.65
N LEU A 449 -20.88 11.27 -11.57
CA LEU A 449 -19.45 11.18 -11.22
C LEU A 449 -19.24 10.35 -9.96
N TYR A 450 -18.33 9.37 -10.07
CA TYR A 450 -17.95 8.42 -9.03
C TYR A 450 -16.45 8.36 -8.88
N ALA A 451 -15.96 7.96 -7.71
CA ALA A 451 -14.52 7.76 -7.50
C ALA A 451 -14.22 6.58 -6.59
N ALA A 452 -13.11 5.90 -6.84
CA ALA A 452 -12.67 4.76 -6.05
C ALA A 452 -11.14 4.62 -6.01
N GLY A 453 -10.63 3.99 -4.97
CA GLY A 453 -9.20 3.73 -4.79
C GLY A 453 -8.46 4.92 -4.20
N GLU A 454 -7.18 5.04 -4.53
CA GLU A 454 -6.26 5.99 -3.93
C GLU A 454 -6.70 7.46 -4.03
N LEU A 455 -7.35 7.86 -5.13
CA LEU A 455 -7.78 9.25 -5.29
C LEU A 455 -8.96 9.65 -4.38
N VAL A 456 -9.50 8.75 -3.58
CA VAL A 456 -10.52 9.03 -2.56
C VAL A 456 -9.83 9.40 -1.26
N GLY A 457 -10.08 10.61 -0.77
CA GLY A 457 -9.61 11.09 0.52
C GLY A 457 -10.54 10.69 1.67
N GLY A 458 -10.04 10.80 2.91
CA GLY A 458 -10.86 10.63 4.12
C GLY A 458 -10.71 9.29 4.84
N LEU A 459 -10.12 8.26 4.23
CA LEU A 459 -9.87 6.97 4.89
C LEU A 459 -8.56 6.96 5.69
N PHE A 460 -7.48 7.51 5.14
CA PHE A 460 -6.15 7.39 5.71
C PHE A 460 -5.57 8.74 6.13
N TYR A 461 -4.98 8.77 7.34
CA TYR A 461 -4.34 9.95 7.93
C TYR A 461 -3.09 9.51 8.68
N PHE A 462 -1.97 10.21 8.48
CA PHE A 462 -0.66 9.96 9.10
C PHE A 462 -0.04 8.62 8.74
N ASN A 463 -0.84 7.58 8.66
CA ASN A 463 -0.44 6.20 8.41
C ASN A 463 -1.67 5.38 7.97
N TYR A 464 -1.49 4.09 7.67
CA TYR A 464 -2.59 3.20 7.34
C TYR A 464 -2.30 1.75 7.79
N PRO A 465 -3.32 0.93 8.09
CA PRO A 465 -3.11 -0.49 8.34
C PRO A 465 -2.74 -1.20 7.03
N GLY A 466 -1.61 -1.93 7.03
CA GLY A 466 -1.12 -2.61 5.81
C GLY A 466 -2.18 -3.52 5.19
N GLY A 467 -2.24 -3.54 3.85
CA GLY A 467 -3.22 -4.31 3.07
C GLY A 467 -4.58 -3.65 2.89
N THR A 468 -4.88 -2.55 3.58
CA THR A 468 -6.18 -1.88 3.50
C THR A 468 -6.37 -1.14 2.17
N GLY A 469 -5.30 -0.65 1.53
CA GLY A 469 -5.39 0.12 0.28
C GLY A 469 -5.96 -0.69 -0.89
N LEU A 470 -5.56 -1.96 -1.06
CA LEU A 470 -6.15 -2.82 -2.09
C LEU A 470 -7.59 -3.18 -1.76
N THR A 471 -7.90 -3.48 -0.50
CA THR A 471 -9.27 -3.80 -0.07
C THR A 471 -10.20 -2.61 -0.26
N SER A 472 -9.80 -1.39 0.15
CA SER A 472 -10.62 -0.19 -0.07
C SER A 472 -10.84 0.09 -1.55
N GLY A 473 -9.80 -0.08 -2.38
CA GLY A 473 -9.92 0.05 -3.83
C GLY A 473 -10.93 -0.93 -4.43
N ALA A 474 -10.96 -2.17 -3.95
CA ALA A 474 -11.90 -3.19 -4.40
C ALA A 474 -13.33 -2.89 -3.91
N VAL A 475 -13.53 -2.56 -2.63
CA VAL A 475 -14.84 -2.25 -2.04
C VAL A 475 -15.49 -1.04 -2.71
N PHE A 476 -14.78 0.09 -2.75
CA PHE A 476 -15.33 1.30 -3.36
C PHE A 476 -15.38 1.19 -4.89
N GLY A 477 -14.47 0.44 -5.54
CA GLY A 477 -14.55 0.15 -6.96
C GLY A 477 -15.82 -0.63 -7.31
N ARG A 478 -16.09 -1.72 -6.60
CA ARG A 478 -17.30 -2.52 -6.77
C ARG A 478 -18.57 -1.67 -6.56
N THR A 479 -18.59 -0.87 -5.50
CA THR A 479 -19.71 0.04 -5.19
C THR A 479 -19.89 1.08 -6.30
N ALA A 480 -18.84 1.78 -6.70
CA ALA A 480 -18.88 2.79 -7.76
C ALA A 480 -19.41 2.21 -9.08
N GLY A 481 -18.94 1.00 -9.46
CA GLY A 481 -19.41 0.33 -10.66
C GLY A 481 -20.90 0.00 -10.63
N GLN A 482 -21.38 -0.56 -9.51
CA GLN A 482 -22.79 -0.85 -9.31
C GLN A 482 -23.64 0.41 -9.40
N THR A 483 -23.26 1.45 -8.65
CA THR A 483 -24.04 2.70 -8.60
C THR A 483 -24.03 3.42 -9.95
N ALA A 484 -22.87 3.46 -10.63
CA ALA A 484 -22.74 4.07 -11.97
C ALA A 484 -23.62 3.38 -13.02
N ALA A 485 -23.75 2.06 -12.97
CA ALA A 485 -24.61 1.30 -13.90
C ALA A 485 -26.10 1.61 -13.72
N LEU A 486 -26.50 2.01 -12.52
CA LEU A 486 -27.91 2.36 -12.17
C LEU A 486 -28.23 3.83 -12.41
N THR A 487 -27.26 4.63 -12.82
CA THR A 487 -27.46 6.07 -13.15
C THR A 487 -28.38 6.22 -14.35
N ARG A 488 -29.44 7.02 -14.21
CA ARG A 488 -30.45 7.28 -15.25
C ARG A 488 -30.39 8.72 -15.75
#